data_e1c303ff37ddeb3383e595959d0f2672
#
_entry.id   e1c303ff37ddeb3383e595959d0f2672
#
_cell.length_a   1.000
_cell.length_b   1.000
_cell.length_c   1.000
_cell.angle_alpha   90.00
_cell.angle_beta   90.00
_cell.angle_gamma   90.00
#
_symmetry.space_group_name_H-M   'P 1'
#
loop_
_entity.id
_entity.type
_entity.pdbx_description
1 polymer ?
#
loop_
_entity_poly.entity_id
_entity_poly.type
_entity_poly.pdbx_seq_one_letter_code
_entity_poly.pdbx_strand_id
1 'polypeptide(L)'
;MGARVNETLWSSQYNAILETWGCQQLINSGCSATSQLSSLQRIINHRHDNIEVYVVATGYNDTGPSYLAKAIKTISTEVKKQGASLIWLTYQENANVKIKSRSFNAVLRAEQGKNLIEILDWANISRKNKHWFSGDSVHMNRFGGMQLARYIKKALDAHYSRESSSTTSTTSSTDPTTTSTVAG
;
A
#
# COMPACT_ATOMS: atom_id res chain seq x y z
N MET A 1 10.24 6.34 12.47
CA MET A 1 9.21 6.47 11.42
C MET A 1 7.86 5.92 11.87
N GLY A 2 7.78 4.69 12.34
CA GLY A 2 6.55 4.00 12.72
C GLY A 2 5.65 4.76 13.70
N ALA A 3 6.22 5.27 14.81
CA ALA A 3 5.44 5.99 15.82
C ALA A 3 4.66 7.20 15.28
N ARG A 4 5.22 7.93 14.30
CA ARG A 4 4.54 9.09 13.69
C ARG A 4 3.43 8.72 12.72
N VAL A 5 3.61 7.64 11.97
CA VAL A 5 2.55 7.10 11.12
C VAL A 5 1.39 6.67 11.99
N ASN A 6 1.66 5.95 13.06
CA ASN A 6 0.63 5.49 14.01
C ASN A 6 -0.15 6.66 14.62
N GLU A 7 0.54 7.63 15.21
CA GLU A 7 -0.06 8.82 15.80
C GLU A 7 -0.99 9.56 14.82
N THR A 8 -0.55 9.73 13.57
CA THR A 8 -1.34 10.42 12.54
C THR A 8 -2.58 9.63 12.13
N LEU A 9 -2.48 8.30 12.00
CA LEU A 9 -3.60 7.45 11.59
C LEU A 9 -4.62 7.31 12.72
N TRP A 10 -4.18 7.10 13.95
CA TRP A 10 -5.07 7.05 15.12
C TRP A 10 -5.87 8.34 15.31
N SER A 11 -5.23 9.51 15.19
CA SER A 11 -5.93 10.80 15.26
C SER A 11 -6.94 11.01 14.13
N SER A 12 -6.91 10.14 13.11
CA SER A 12 -7.76 10.19 11.93
C SER A 12 -8.84 9.11 11.90
N GLN A 13 -9.07 8.44 13.03
CA GLN A 13 -10.07 7.36 13.17
C GLN A 13 -9.70 6.02 12.48
N TYR A 14 -8.48 5.89 11.94
CA TYR A 14 -8.00 4.62 11.42
C TYR A 14 -7.40 3.77 12.54
N ASN A 15 -7.91 2.55 12.70
CA ASN A 15 -7.25 1.54 13.54
C ASN A 15 -6.08 0.93 12.78
N ALA A 16 -4.84 1.36 13.08
CA ALA A 16 -3.67 0.99 12.30
C ALA A 16 -2.73 0.06 13.06
N ILE A 17 -2.39 -1.08 12.44
CA ILE A 17 -1.32 -1.97 12.89
C ILE A 17 -0.04 -1.61 12.12
N LEU A 18 1.05 -1.37 12.82
CA LEU A 18 2.32 -0.98 12.23
C LEU A 18 3.38 -2.05 12.36
N GLU A 19 3.76 -2.62 11.22
CA GLU A 19 4.82 -3.61 11.06
C GLU A 19 6.05 -2.98 10.39
N THR A 20 6.82 -2.19 11.18
CA THR A 20 8.00 -1.46 10.68
C THR A 20 9.29 -2.00 11.31
N TRP A 21 10.03 -2.80 10.58
CA TRP A 21 11.24 -3.48 11.03
C TRP A 21 12.42 -3.19 10.11
N GLY A 22 13.62 -3.09 10.69
CA GLY A 22 14.84 -2.98 9.90
C GLY A 22 15.12 -4.26 9.11
N CYS A 23 15.79 -4.14 7.95
CA CYS A 23 16.17 -5.28 7.12
C CYS A 23 15.03 -6.14 6.57
N GLN A 24 13.79 -5.67 6.61
CA GLN A 24 12.64 -6.41 6.11
C GLN A 24 12.71 -6.57 4.58
N GLN A 25 12.39 -7.76 4.10
CA GLN A 25 12.17 -8.08 2.68
C GLN A 25 10.70 -8.39 2.41
N LEU A 26 10.31 -8.44 1.15
CA LEU A 26 8.92 -8.61 0.75
C LEU A 26 8.40 -10.04 0.96
N ILE A 27 9.09 -11.05 0.43
CA ILE A 27 8.64 -12.46 0.49
C ILE A 27 9.66 -13.42 1.07
N ASN A 28 10.94 -13.04 1.16
CA ASN A 28 11.96 -13.83 1.86
C ASN A 28 12.16 -13.28 3.27
N SER A 29 12.74 -14.07 4.15
CA SER A 29 13.22 -13.60 5.45
C SER A 29 14.20 -12.46 5.25
N GLY A 30 14.17 -11.47 6.16
CA GLY A 30 15.09 -10.34 6.17
C GLY A 30 16.53 -10.76 6.47
N CYS A 31 17.36 -9.78 6.88
CA CYS A 31 18.77 -10.07 7.20
C CYS A 31 18.89 -11.22 8.19
N SER A 32 19.81 -12.15 7.91
CA SER A 32 20.07 -13.34 8.73
C SER A 32 20.37 -12.99 10.20
N ALA A 33 21.04 -11.87 10.42
CA ALA A 33 21.37 -11.40 11.78
C ALA A 33 20.14 -11.03 12.65
N THR A 34 18.99 -10.77 12.05
CA THR A 34 17.78 -10.31 12.77
C THR A 34 16.61 -11.28 12.66
N SER A 35 16.70 -12.30 11.82
CA SER A 35 15.63 -13.30 11.56
C SER A 35 14.25 -12.68 11.33
N GLN A 36 14.21 -11.51 10.69
CA GLN A 36 12.97 -10.76 10.50
C GLN A 36 12.02 -11.49 9.55
N LEU A 37 10.75 -11.54 9.93
CA LEU A 37 9.68 -12.03 9.07
C LEU A 37 9.56 -11.15 7.83
N SER A 38 9.23 -11.77 6.69
CA SER A 38 8.92 -11.03 5.46
C SER A 38 7.61 -10.25 5.60
N SER A 39 7.38 -9.28 4.71
CA SER A 39 6.10 -8.59 4.62
C SER A 39 4.94 -9.56 4.37
N LEU A 40 5.15 -10.55 3.48
CA LEU A 40 4.17 -11.61 3.24
C LEU A 40 3.82 -12.37 4.51
N GLN A 41 4.84 -12.80 5.28
CA GLN A 41 4.59 -13.55 6.51
C GLN A 41 3.82 -12.72 7.55
N ARG A 42 4.08 -11.42 7.64
CA ARG A 42 3.34 -10.51 8.51
C ARG A 42 1.89 -10.36 8.07
N ILE A 43 1.64 -10.18 6.77
CA ILE A 43 0.29 -10.16 6.20
C ILE A 43 -0.46 -11.47 6.52
N ILE A 44 0.20 -12.61 6.40
CA ILE A 44 -0.37 -13.93 6.76
C ILE A 44 -0.70 -14.01 8.25
N ASN A 45 0.15 -13.48 9.12
CA ASN A 45 -0.07 -13.49 10.56
C ASN A 45 -1.29 -12.66 10.97
N HIS A 46 -1.61 -11.60 10.22
CA HIS A 46 -2.76 -10.71 10.46
C HIS A 46 -4.06 -11.14 9.74
N ARG A 47 -4.12 -12.37 9.18
CA ARG A 47 -5.28 -12.84 8.39
C ARG A 47 -6.61 -12.87 9.14
N HIS A 48 -6.59 -12.86 10.46
CA HIS A 48 -7.77 -12.91 11.31
C HIS A 48 -8.10 -11.57 11.99
N ASP A 49 -7.36 -10.51 11.65
CA ASP A 49 -7.51 -9.20 12.27
C ASP A 49 -8.46 -8.27 11.50
N ASN A 50 -9.18 -8.81 10.49
CA ASN A 50 -10.12 -8.06 9.64
C ASN A 50 -9.52 -6.80 9.02
N ILE A 51 -8.30 -6.93 8.48
CA ILE A 51 -7.62 -5.81 7.82
C ILE A 51 -8.32 -5.49 6.49
N GLU A 52 -8.76 -4.27 6.32
CA GLU A 52 -9.43 -3.79 5.11
C GLU A 52 -8.42 -3.30 4.06
N VAL A 53 -7.32 -2.67 4.49
CA VAL A 53 -6.30 -2.10 3.60
C VAL A 53 -4.89 -2.39 4.11
N TYR A 54 -4.08 -3.02 3.28
CA TYR A 54 -2.65 -3.16 3.50
C TYR A 54 -1.87 -2.06 2.76
N VAL A 55 -0.95 -1.40 3.46
CA VAL A 55 -0.04 -0.40 2.88
C VAL A 55 1.39 -0.91 2.93
N VAL A 56 1.99 -1.17 1.76
CA VAL A 56 3.37 -1.68 1.66
C VAL A 56 4.32 -0.53 1.33
N ALA A 57 5.29 -0.31 2.24
CA ALA A 57 6.32 0.75 2.15
C ALA A 57 7.74 0.19 2.33
N THR A 58 7.98 -1.07 2.00
CA THR A 58 9.26 -1.78 2.12
C THR A 58 9.71 -2.36 0.79
N GLY A 59 10.93 -2.92 0.71
CA GLY A 59 11.45 -3.56 -0.49
C GLY A 59 12.83 -3.05 -0.95
N TYR A 60 13.40 -2.03 -0.31
CA TYR A 60 14.77 -1.58 -0.65
C TYR A 60 15.84 -2.67 -0.46
N ASN A 61 15.58 -3.68 0.37
CA ASN A 61 16.48 -4.81 0.62
C ASN A 61 16.29 -5.97 -0.36
N ASP A 62 15.30 -5.90 -1.25
CA ASP A 62 15.02 -6.96 -2.22
C ASP A 62 15.96 -6.89 -3.44
N THR A 63 16.11 -8.00 -4.16
CA THR A 63 17.22 -8.19 -5.10
C THR A 63 17.05 -7.51 -6.46
N GLY A 64 15.87 -7.54 -7.07
CA GLY A 64 15.71 -6.99 -8.43
C GLY A 64 14.27 -6.94 -8.94
N PRO A 65 14.07 -6.40 -10.16
CA PRO A 65 12.73 -6.20 -10.74
C PRO A 65 11.89 -7.48 -10.86
N SER A 66 12.48 -8.56 -11.31
CA SER A 66 11.77 -9.86 -11.45
C SER A 66 11.33 -10.41 -10.11
N TYR A 67 12.17 -10.26 -9.08
CA TYR A 67 11.81 -10.62 -7.71
C TYR A 67 10.66 -9.74 -7.20
N LEU A 68 10.71 -8.43 -7.45
CA LEU A 68 9.64 -7.52 -7.06
C LEU A 68 8.30 -7.89 -7.75
N ALA A 69 8.31 -8.19 -9.04
CA ALA A 69 7.10 -8.61 -9.75
C ALA A 69 6.49 -9.90 -9.14
N LYS A 70 7.35 -10.89 -8.79
CA LYS A 70 6.93 -12.08 -8.08
C LYS A 70 6.36 -11.74 -6.70
N ALA A 71 7.03 -10.86 -5.95
CA ALA A 71 6.59 -10.45 -4.63
C ALA A 71 5.22 -9.75 -4.66
N ILE A 72 5.01 -8.83 -5.61
CA ILE A 72 3.73 -8.15 -5.79
C ILE A 72 2.62 -9.18 -6.06
N LYS A 73 2.83 -10.10 -7.01
CA LYS A 73 1.85 -11.15 -7.32
C LYS A 73 1.53 -12.01 -6.11
N THR A 74 2.53 -12.41 -5.35
CA THR A 74 2.36 -13.28 -4.18
C THR A 74 1.59 -12.55 -3.07
N ILE A 75 1.99 -11.31 -2.75
CA ILE A 75 1.38 -10.50 -1.71
C ILE A 75 -0.06 -10.10 -2.11
N SER A 76 -0.28 -9.65 -3.35
CA SER A 76 -1.62 -9.29 -3.81
C SER A 76 -2.59 -10.48 -3.80
N THR A 77 -2.10 -11.68 -4.11
CA THR A 77 -2.90 -12.90 -4.02
C THR A 77 -3.31 -13.19 -2.57
N GLU A 78 -2.40 -13.06 -1.62
CA GLU A 78 -2.71 -13.27 -0.20
C GLU A 78 -3.67 -12.19 0.34
N VAL A 79 -3.42 -10.92 0.04
CA VAL A 79 -4.29 -9.80 0.43
C VAL A 79 -5.72 -9.98 -0.14
N LYS A 80 -5.82 -10.38 -1.40
CA LYS A 80 -7.12 -10.66 -2.03
C LYS A 80 -7.87 -11.82 -1.36
N LYS A 81 -7.19 -12.88 -0.92
CA LYS A 81 -7.80 -13.98 -0.16
C LYS A 81 -8.41 -13.50 1.16
N GLN A 82 -7.85 -12.46 1.74
CA GLN A 82 -8.35 -11.84 2.97
C GLN A 82 -9.47 -10.83 2.72
N GLY A 83 -9.85 -10.58 1.47
CA GLY A 83 -10.86 -9.58 1.10
C GLY A 83 -10.39 -8.14 1.24
N ALA A 84 -9.07 -7.92 1.38
CA ALA A 84 -8.50 -6.61 1.62
C ALA A 84 -7.98 -5.93 0.34
N SER A 85 -7.82 -4.63 0.40
CA SER A 85 -7.17 -3.80 -0.63
C SER A 85 -5.67 -3.64 -0.39
N LEU A 86 -4.90 -3.38 -1.45
CA LEU A 86 -3.45 -3.27 -1.39
C LEU A 86 -2.96 -1.96 -2.00
N ILE A 87 -2.39 -1.09 -1.18
CA ILE A 87 -1.71 0.13 -1.58
C ILE A 87 -0.20 -0.07 -1.49
N TRP A 88 0.54 0.31 -2.53
CA TRP A 88 2.00 0.19 -2.57
C TRP A 88 2.65 1.54 -2.80
N LEU A 89 3.62 1.90 -1.96
CA LEU A 89 4.39 3.12 -2.13
C LEU A 89 5.46 2.93 -3.20
N THR A 90 5.61 3.91 -4.10
CA THR A 90 6.78 3.94 -4.99
C THR A 90 8.05 4.25 -4.21
N TYR A 91 9.17 3.73 -4.71
CA TYR A 91 10.48 3.86 -4.10
C TYR A 91 11.10 5.22 -4.44
N GLN A 92 11.67 5.89 -3.44
CA GLN A 92 12.38 7.15 -3.61
C GLN A 92 13.55 7.02 -4.59
N GLU A 93 13.61 7.91 -5.58
CA GLU A 93 14.60 7.91 -6.65
C GLU A 93 15.75 8.89 -6.36
N ASN A 94 16.48 8.68 -5.28
CA ASN A 94 17.59 9.55 -4.90
C ASN A 94 18.93 8.81 -4.80
N ALA A 95 20.03 9.55 -4.99
CA ALA A 95 21.39 9.14 -4.73
C ALA A 95 21.69 7.67 -5.12
N ASN A 96 22.20 6.88 -4.20
CA ASN A 96 22.71 5.52 -4.42
C ASN A 96 21.62 4.51 -4.83
N VAL A 97 20.34 4.78 -4.51
CA VAL A 97 19.22 3.86 -4.83
C VAL A 97 18.50 4.21 -6.13
N LYS A 98 18.88 5.31 -6.80
CA LYS A 98 18.15 5.86 -7.96
C LYS A 98 17.89 4.85 -9.07
N ILE A 99 18.91 4.09 -9.49
CA ILE A 99 18.77 3.11 -10.58
C ILE A 99 17.83 1.99 -10.17
N LYS A 100 18.04 1.41 -9.00
CA LYS A 100 17.21 0.35 -8.46
C LYS A 100 15.76 0.82 -8.28
N SER A 101 15.56 1.96 -7.66
CA SER A 101 14.21 2.52 -7.41
C SER A 101 13.46 2.78 -8.71
N ARG A 102 14.12 3.30 -9.76
CA ARG A 102 13.49 3.49 -11.07
C ARG A 102 13.00 2.18 -11.68
N SER A 103 13.85 1.15 -11.66
CA SER A 103 13.47 -0.17 -12.17
C SER A 103 12.31 -0.78 -11.37
N PHE A 104 12.31 -0.61 -10.06
CA PHE A 104 11.24 -1.06 -9.18
C PHE A 104 9.94 -0.27 -9.42
N ASN A 105 10.01 1.04 -9.56
CA ASN A 105 8.85 1.87 -9.86
C ASN A 105 8.23 1.55 -11.22
N ALA A 106 9.05 1.17 -12.21
CA ALA A 106 8.54 0.70 -13.50
C ALA A 106 7.72 -0.60 -13.33
N VAL A 107 8.21 -1.55 -12.51
CA VAL A 107 7.45 -2.78 -12.17
C VAL A 107 6.15 -2.44 -11.45
N LEU A 108 6.17 -1.57 -10.44
CA LEU A 108 4.96 -1.17 -9.72
C LEU A 108 3.90 -0.60 -10.65
N ARG A 109 4.28 0.29 -11.58
CA ARG A 109 3.34 0.86 -12.56
C ARG A 109 2.77 -0.19 -13.52
N ALA A 110 3.58 -1.17 -13.94
CA ALA A 110 3.13 -2.27 -14.77
C ALA A 110 2.12 -3.17 -14.03
N GLU A 111 2.36 -3.45 -12.75
CA GLU A 111 1.45 -4.27 -11.93
C GLU A 111 0.17 -3.51 -11.53
N GLN A 112 0.24 -2.19 -11.35
CA GLN A 112 -0.96 -1.35 -11.21
C GLN A 112 -1.86 -1.44 -12.44
N GLY A 113 -1.28 -1.41 -13.65
CA GLY A 113 -2.03 -1.57 -14.90
C GLY A 113 -2.76 -2.91 -15.02
N LYS A 114 -2.38 -3.92 -14.21
CA LYS A 114 -3.06 -5.22 -14.10
C LYS A 114 -4.09 -5.26 -12.96
N ASN A 115 -4.36 -4.14 -12.29
CA ASN A 115 -5.27 -4.01 -11.15
C ASN A 115 -4.88 -4.90 -9.94
N LEU A 116 -3.61 -5.18 -9.75
CA LEU A 116 -3.12 -5.96 -8.62
C LEU A 116 -2.86 -5.11 -7.37
N ILE A 117 -2.56 -3.84 -7.56
CA ILE A 117 -2.22 -2.87 -6.50
C ILE A 117 -2.74 -1.48 -6.84
N GLU A 118 -2.99 -0.66 -5.83
CA GLU A 118 -3.01 0.80 -5.95
C GLU A 118 -1.62 1.37 -5.69
N ILE A 119 -1.26 2.48 -6.32
CA ILE A 119 0.01 3.15 -6.09
C ILE A 119 -0.20 4.46 -5.33
N LEU A 120 0.56 4.63 -4.24
CA LEU A 120 0.83 5.93 -3.65
C LEU A 120 2.19 6.42 -4.16
N ASP A 121 2.19 7.42 -5.05
CA ASP A 121 3.41 7.86 -5.76
C ASP A 121 4.34 8.71 -4.88
N TRP A 122 4.91 8.06 -3.86
CA TRP A 122 5.85 8.64 -2.92
C TRP A 122 7.12 9.18 -3.61
N ALA A 123 7.60 8.50 -4.65
CA ALA A 123 8.76 8.96 -5.42
C ALA A 123 8.54 10.36 -6.00
N ASN A 124 7.39 10.63 -6.58
CA ASN A 124 7.07 11.94 -7.15
C ASN A 124 6.89 13.01 -6.07
N ILE A 125 6.16 12.66 -5.00
CA ILE A 125 5.87 13.56 -3.87
C ILE A 125 7.16 13.96 -3.15
N SER A 126 8.06 13.02 -2.90
CA SER A 126 9.29 13.24 -2.12
C SER A 126 10.46 13.77 -2.96
N ARG A 127 10.40 13.71 -4.29
CA ARG A 127 11.50 14.08 -5.21
C ARG A 127 12.11 15.45 -4.93
N LYS A 128 11.29 16.45 -4.67
CA LYS A 128 11.72 17.83 -4.43
C LYS A 128 12.05 18.10 -2.96
N ASN A 129 11.87 17.12 -2.10
CA ASN A 129 11.92 17.27 -0.65
C ASN A 129 13.07 16.48 -0.02
N LYS A 130 14.30 16.70 -0.52
CA LYS A 130 15.50 16.01 -0.03
C LYS A 130 15.68 16.16 1.48
N HIS A 131 15.26 17.27 2.06
CA HIS A 131 15.33 17.55 3.50
C HIS A 131 14.41 16.65 4.36
N TRP A 132 13.55 15.81 3.75
CA TRP A 132 12.77 14.80 4.45
C TRP A 132 13.57 13.54 4.79
N PHE A 133 14.76 13.41 4.22
CA PHE A 133 15.59 12.22 4.33
C PHE A 133 16.86 12.51 5.14
N SER A 134 17.42 11.46 5.74
CA SER A 134 18.73 11.46 6.36
C SER A 134 19.83 11.51 5.30
N GLY A 135 21.10 11.56 5.73
CA GLY A 135 22.25 11.69 4.81
C GLY A 135 22.39 10.59 3.75
N ASP A 136 21.81 9.41 3.97
CA ASP A 136 21.77 8.31 2.98
C ASP A 136 20.69 8.48 1.90
N SER A 137 19.87 9.50 2.01
CA SER A 137 18.76 9.81 1.09
C SER A 137 17.69 8.74 0.94
N VAL A 138 17.65 7.74 1.80
CA VAL A 138 16.67 6.64 1.82
C VAL A 138 15.85 6.66 3.10
N HIS A 139 16.53 6.72 4.24
CA HIS A 139 15.87 6.76 5.53
C HIS A 139 15.28 8.15 5.78
N MET A 140 14.00 8.18 6.09
CA MET A 140 13.33 9.43 6.43
C MET A 140 13.72 9.90 7.83
N ASN A 141 13.97 11.20 7.95
CA ASN A 141 14.06 11.85 9.26
C ASN A 141 12.64 12.01 9.87
N ARG A 142 12.55 12.59 11.07
CA ARG A 142 11.27 12.78 11.78
C ARG A 142 10.24 13.54 10.93
N PHE A 143 10.67 14.58 10.24
CA PHE A 143 9.78 15.40 9.42
C PHE A 143 9.29 14.63 8.19
N GLY A 144 10.18 13.92 7.48
CA GLY A 144 9.81 13.06 6.36
C GLY A 144 8.82 11.96 6.75
N GLY A 145 9.02 11.34 7.92
CA GLY A 145 8.08 10.37 8.47
C GLY A 145 6.68 10.95 8.71
N MET A 146 6.59 12.20 9.20
CA MET A 146 5.30 12.91 9.34
C MET A 146 4.64 13.17 7.98
N GLN A 147 5.41 13.57 6.97
CA GLN A 147 4.86 13.80 5.62
C GLN A 147 4.36 12.49 5.02
N LEU A 148 5.12 11.40 5.15
CA LEU A 148 4.66 10.09 4.70
C LEU A 148 3.33 9.69 5.37
N ALA A 149 3.21 9.87 6.68
CA ALA A 149 1.98 9.59 7.42
C ALA A 149 0.77 10.35 6.86
N ARG A 150 0.94 11.64 6.57
CA ARG A 150 -0.11 12.49 5.94
C ARG A 150 -0.50 11.98 4.56
N TYR A 151 0.47 11.53 3.75
CA TYR A 151 0.18 11.00 2.42
C TYR A 151 -0.52 9.64 2.48
N ILE A 152 -0.14 8.77 3.40
CA ILE A 152 -0.85 7.51 3.64
C ILE A 152 -2.30 7.81 4.05
N LYS A 153 -2.50 8.71 5.02
CA LYS A 153 -3.84 9.14 5.43
C LYS A 153 -4.67 9.62 4.26
N LYS A 154 -4.12 10.53 3.44
CA LYS A 154 -4.84 11.06 2.26
C LYS A 154 -5.19 9.95 1.26
N ALA A 155 -4.33 8.95 1.08
CA ALA A 155 -4.60 7.81 0.20
C ALA A 155 -5.74 6.94 0.76
N LEU A 156 -5.75 6.70 2.07
CA LEU A 156 -6.83 5.97 2.73
C LEU A 156 -8.16 6.73 2.64
N ASP A 157 -8.17 8.04 2.92
CA ASP A 157 -9.37 8.88 2.79
C ASP A 157 -9.96 8.79 1.36
N ALA A 158 -9.10 8.85 0.34
CA ALA A 158 -9.51 8.74 -1.06
C ALA A 158 -10.00 7.32 -1.42
N HIS A 159 -9.39 6.28 -0.85
CA HIS A 159 -9.79 4.90 -1.06
C HIS A 159 -11.20 4.66 -0.53
N TYR A 160 -11.48 4.97 0.72
CA TYR A 160 -12.79 4.80 1.34
C TYR A 160 -13.89 5.68 0.70
N SER A 161 -13.53 6.89 0.23
CA SER A 161 -14.50 7.74 -0.50
C SER A 161 -14.95 7.11 -1.82
N ARG A 162 -14.06 6.40 -2.52
CA ARG A 162 -14.41 5.68 -3.77
C ARG A 162 -15.30 4.49 -3.51
N GLU A 163 -15.01 3.70 -2.48
CA GLU A 163 -15.83 2.54 -2.12
C GLU A 163 -17.24 2.95 -1.72
N SER A 164 -17.39 4.00 -0.93
CA SER A 164 -18.70 4.54 -0.54
C SER A 164 -19.52 4.99 -1.76
N SER A 165 -18.88 5.59 -2.76
CA SER A 165 -19.54 6.04 -3.98
C SER A 165 -19.98 4.89 -4.88
N SER A 166 -19.24 3.78 -4.91
CA SER A 166 -19.56 2.61 -5.73
C SER A 166 -20.73 1.81 -5.18
N THR A 167 -20.91 1.78 -3.86
CA THR A 167 -22.01 1.06 -3.18
C THR A 167 -23.36 1.72 -3.40
N THR A 168 -23.40 3.06 -3.55
CA THR A 168 -24.64 3.81 -3.75
C THR A 168 -25.23 3.66 -5.15
N SER A 169 -24.46 3.26 -6.15
CA SER A 169 -24.92 3.15 -7.54
C SER A 169 -25.65 1.85 -7.88
N THR A 170 -25.66 0.86 -6.99
CA THR A 170 -26.22 -0.48 -7.29
C THR A 170 -27.68 -0.64 -6.83
N THR A 171 -28.28 0.36 -6.17
CA THR A 171 -29.63 0.24 -5.58
C THR A 171 -30.74 0.92 -6.38
N SER A 172 -30.54 1.35 -7.61
CA SER A 172 -31.54 2.05 -8.42
C SER A 172 -31.78 1.35 -9.76
N SER A 173 -32.41 0.15 -9.76
CA SER A 173 -33.25 -0.30 -10.89
C SER A 173 -34.03 -1.57 -10.49
N THR A 174 -35.17 -1.37 -9.82
CA THR A 174 -36.30 -2.27 -9.92
C THR A 174 -37.53 -1.44 -10.28
N ASP A 175 -37.75 -1.31 -11.57
CA ASP A 175 -39.01 -0.81 -12.11
C ASP A 175 -40.10 -1.87 -11.87
N PRO A 176 -41.23 -1.55 -11.23
CA PRO A 176 -42.32 -2.47 -11.15
C PRO A 176 -43.11 -2.42 -12.45
N THR A 177 -42.99 -3.43 -13.28
CA THR A 177 -43.85 -3.65 -14.45
C THR A 177 -45.27 -3.90 -13.99
N THR A 178 -46.11 -2.88 -14.12
CA THR A 178 -47.56 -2.99 -13.90
C THR A 178 -48.19 -3.68 -15.09
N THR A 179 -48.57 -4.96 -14.94
CA THR A 179 -49.37 -5.69 -15.91
C THR A 179 -50.86 -5.34 -15.71
N SER A 180 -51.44 -4.51 -16.58
CA SER A 180 -52.88 -4.28 -16.67
C SER A 180 -53.51 -5.41 -17.47
N THR A 181 -54.33 -6.26 -16.82
CA THR A 181 -55.22 -7.23 -17.48
C THR A 181 -56.55 -6.54 -17.76
N VAL A 182 -56.88 -6.38 -19.06
CA VAL A 182 -58.21 -5.96 -19.49
C VAL A 182 -58.99 -7.23 -19.80
N ALA A 183 -60.11 -7.45 -19.08
CA ALA A 183 -61.11 -8.46 -19.40
C ALA A 183 -62.11 -7.85 -20.40
N GLY A 184 -62.38 -8.60 -21.51
CA GLY A 184 -63.46 -8.41 -22.45
C GLY A 184 -64.14 -9.75 -22.69
#